data_f0db056028f1ab872964b2b9b3e54890
#
_entry.id   f0db056028f1ab872964b2b9b3e54890
#
_cell.length_a   1.000
_cell.length_b   1.000
_cell.length_c   1.000
_cell.angle_alpha   90.00
_cell.angle_beta   90.00
_cell.angle_gamma   90.00
#
_symmetry.space_group_name_H-M   'P 1'
#
loop_
_entity.id
_entity.type
_entity.pdbx_description
1 polymer ?
#
loop_
_entity_poly.entity_id
_entity_poly.type
_entity_poly.pdbx_seq_one_letter_code
_entity_poly.pdbx_strand_id
1 'polypeptide(L)'
;MDHYSNDRFARRGIMNHSNEPSQFKLHSEYQPTGDQPQAIAELVEGFRQGNQFETLLGVTCSCKTFTMANVIQALNKPTLIIAHNKTLAGQLYGEMKEFFPENAVEYFVSYYDYYQPEAYVPSSDTYIAKDSSINDEIDKLRLSATASLAERRDVVVVASVSCIYGLGSPDEYQDLIVSLRPGMVKDRDEVLRELIDIQYNRNDMDIQRATFRVRGDVVEVYPAQGGDLSLIHISEPTR
;
A
#
# COMPACT_ATOMS: atom_id res chain seq x y z
N MET A 1 4.96 -11.24 26.21
CA MET A 1 3.97 -12.04 25.45
C MET A 1 2.68 -11.25 25.52
N ASP A 2 2.56 -10.22 24.72
CA ASP A 2 1.43 -9.32 24.77
C ASP A 2 0.52 -9.60 23.57
N HIS A 3 -0.69 -10.05 23.91
CA HIS A 3 -1.82 -10.16 23.00
C HIS A 3 -2.08 -8.76 22.41
N TYR A 4 -1.67 -8.53 21.18
CA TYR A 4 -2.22 -7.44 20.37
C TYR A 4 -3.70 -7.73 20.17
N SER A 5 -4.53 -7.17 21.04
CA SER A 5 -5.96 -7.34 20.95
C SER A 5 -6.50 -6.63 19.71
N ASN A 6 -7.15 -7.41 18.87
CA ASN A 6 -7.87 -7.03 17.64
C ASN A 6 -9.01 -6.00 17.88
N ASP A 7 -9.17 -5.54 19.12
CA ASP A 7 -10.31 -4.74 19.59
C ASP A 7 -10.16 -3.22 19.38
N ARG A 8 -8.94 -2.72 19.14
CA ARG A 8 -8.72 -1.28 18.93
C ARG A 8 -9.19 -0.79 17.55
N PHE A 9 -9.10 -1.65 16.55
CA PHE A 9 -9.55 -1.33 15.18
C PHE A 9 -11.06 -1.20 15.04
N ALA A 10 -11.82 -1.86 15.91
CA ALA A 10 -13.28 -1.79 15.91
C ALA A 10 -13.84 -0.48 16.50
N ARG A 11 -13.06 0.26 17.29
CA ARG A 11 -13.57 1.42 18.04
C ARG A 11 -13.45 2.77 17.32
N ARG A 12 -12.68 2.88 16.22
CA ARG A 12 -12.48 4.16 15.50
C ARG A 12 -13.13 4.24 14.10
N GLY A 13 -14.11 3.39 13.80
CA GLY A 13 -14.96 3.57 12.61
C GLY A 13 -14.25 3.32 11.28
N ILE A 14 -13.12 2.59 11.23
CA ILE A 14 -12.54 2.09 9.99
C ILE A 14 -13.39 0.89 9.56
N MET A 15 -14.57 1.16 9.03
CA MET A 15 -15.44 0.12 8.50
C MET A 15 -15.51 0.18 6.99
N ASN A 16 -15.31 -0.99 6.43
CA ASN A 16 -15.38 -1.35 5.03
C ASN A 16 -16.52 -0.71 4.25
N HIS A 17 -16.27 -0.37 3.00
CA HIS A 17 -17.24 0.11 2.01
C HIS A 17 -18.30 -0.93 1.59
N SER A 18 -18.20 -2.16 2.06
CA SER A 18 -19.21 -3.21 1.92
C SER A 18 -19.29 -3.97 3.24
N ASN A 19 -20.49 -4.36 3.66
CA ASN A 19 -20.71 -5.25 4.82
C ASN A 19 -20.15 -6.67 4.61
N GLU A 20 -19.49 -6.94 3.51
CA GLU A 20 -18.78 -8.20 3.27
C GLU A 20 -17.28 -7.99 3.52
N PRO A 21 -16.63 -8.93 4.23
CA PRO A 21 -15.19 -8.89 4.38
C PRO A 21 -14.55 -8.93 3.01
N SER A 22 -13.67 -7.97 2.71
CA SER A 22 -12.93 -7.95 1.46
C SER A 22 -12.16 -9.26 1.30
N GLN A 23 -12.45 -9.99 0.22
CA GLN A 23 -11.85 -11.28 -0.07
C GLN A 23 -10.91 -11.18 -1.26
N PHE A 24 -9.83 -11.93 -1.21
CA PHE A 24 -8.98 -12.09 -2.38
C PHE A 24 -9.70 -12.90 -3.46
N LYS A 25 -9.72 -12.35 -4.67
CA LYS A 25 -10.28 -12.99 -5.87
C LYS A 25 -9.17 -13.21 -6.87
N LEU A 26 -8.73 -14.46 -6.98
CA LEU A 26 -7.71 -14.85 -7.96
C LEU A 26 -8.33 -14.92 -9.36
N HIS A 27 -7.77 -14.19 -10.30
CA HIS A 27 -8.06 -14.26 -11.71
C HIS A 27 -6.92 -14.96 -12.44
N SER A 28 -7.21 -16.07 -13.09
CA SER A 28 -6.21 -16.79 -13.90
C SER A 28 -6.91 -17.66 -14.94
N GLU A 29 -6.36 -17.69 -16.14
CA GLU A 29 -6.73 -18.67 -17.18
C GLU A 29 -6.19 -20.07 -16.89
N TYR A 30 -5.23 -20.17 -15.96
CA TYR A 30 -4.57 -21.42 -15.60
C TYR A 30 -5.19 -22.03 -14.35
N GLN A 31 -5.13 -23.35 -14.29
CA GLN A 31 -5.46 -24.14 -13.10
C GLN A 31 -4.18 -24.78 -12.53
N PRO A 32 -4.08 -24.98 -11.22
CA PRO A 32 -2.96 -25.67 -10.63
C PRO A 32 -2.80 -27.08 -11.22
N THR A 33 -1.58 -27.43 -11.66
CA THR A 33 -1.27 -28.72 -12.29
C THR A 33 -0.04 -29.39 -11.67
N GLY A 34 0.15 -30.67 -11.94
CA GLY A 34 1.27 -31.46 -11.39
C GLY A 34 1.21 -31.51 -9.87
N ASP A 35 2.30 -31.14 -9.22
CA ASP A 35 2.43 -31.15 -7.74
C ASP A 35 1.87 -29.87 -7.08
N GLN A 36 1.45 -28.86 -7.86
CA GLN A 36 0.95 -27.59 -7.31
C GLN A 36 -0.29 -27.76 -6.44
N PRO A 37 -1.34 -28.53 -6.80
CA PRO A 37 -2.51 -28.71 -5.94
C PRO A 37 -2.16 -29.26 -4.56
N GLN A 38 -1.25 -30.24 -4.51
CA GLN A 38 -0.78 -30.82 -3.25
C GLN A 38 0.00 -29.78 -2.44
N ALA A 39 0.96 -29.08 -3.05
CA ALA A 39 1.76 -28.05 -2.37
C ALA A 39 0.89 -26.91 -1.81
N ILE A 40 -0.12 -26.47 -2.57
CA ILE A 40 -1.07 -25.44 -2.09
C ILE A 40 -1.84 -25.95 -0.87
N ALA A 41 -2.36 -27.19 -0.93
CA ALA A 41 -3.14 -27.77 0.16
C ALA A 41 -2.29 -27.93 1.43
N GLU A 42 -1.06 -28.43 1.31
CA GLU A 42 -0.13 -28.62 2.43
C GLU A 42 0.26 -27.28 3.08
N LEU A 43 0.62 -26.26 2.29
CA LEU A 43 0.95 -24.92 2.79
C LEU A 43 -0.23 -24.28 3.52
N VAL A 44 -1.42 -24.34 2.93
CA VAL A 44 -2.63 -23.76 3.53
C VAL A 44 -2.99 -24.44 4.83
N GLU A 45 -2.92 -25.79 4.86
CA GLU A 45 -3.21 -26.57 6.07
C GLU A 45 -2.17 -26.31 7.15
N GLY A 46 -0.87 -26.27 6.81
CA GLY A 46 0.19 -25.96 7.75
C GLY A 46 -0.01 -24.60 8.44
N PHE A 47 -0.31 -23.55 7.67
CA PHE A 47 -0.62 -22.23 8.25
C PHE A 47 -1.91 -22.23 9.09
N ARG A 48 -2.94 -23.00 8.73
CA ARG A 48 -4.16 -23.14 9.54
C ARG A 48 -3.94 -23.86 10.86
N GLN A 49 -3.02 -24.83 10.88
CA GLN A 49 -2.58 -25.53 12.08
C GLN A 49 -1.68 -24.67 13.00
N GLY A 50 -1.25 -23.51 12.53
CA GLY A 50 -0.45 -22.57 13.30
C GLY A 50 1.06 -22.66 13.05
N ASN A 51 1.51 -23.33 11.99
CA ASN A 51 2.91 -23.31 11.60
C ASN A 51 3.34 -21.87 11.32
N GLN A 52 4.45 -21.46 11.92
CA GLN A 52 4.99 -20.11 11.74
C GLN A 52 5.82 -20.00 10.47
N PHE A 53 6.40 -21.11 10.03
CA PHE A 53 7.30 -21.17 8.87
C PHE A 53 6.93 -22.33 7.98
N GLU A 54 6.83 -22.05 6.68
CA GLU A 54 6.64 -23.03 5.63
C GLU A 54 7.63 -22.79 4.50
N THR A 55 8.10 -23.83 3.85
CA THR A 55 9.06 -23.71 2.75
C THR A 55 8.53 -24.38 1.50
N LEU A 56 8.34 -23.59 0.43
CA LEU A 56 8.03 -24.11 -0.89
C LEU A 56 9.31 -24.32 -1.69
N LEU A 57 9.68 -25.57 -1.91
CA LEU A 57 10.80 -25.93 -2.77
C LEU A 57 10.31 -26.20 -4.19
N GLY A 58 10.84 -25.47 -5.14
CA GLY A 58 10.47 -25.64 -6.55
C GLY A 58 11.59 -25.20 -7.48
N VAL A 59 11.76 -25.93 -8.59
CA VAL A 59 12.72 -25.58 -9.65
C VAL A 59 12.32 -24.27 -10.35
N THR A 60 13.22 -23.73 -11.15
CA THR A 60 12.93 -22.58 -12.02
C THR A 60 11.76 -22.94 -12.95
N CYS A 61 10.88 -21.98 -13.24
CA CYS A 61 9.66 -22.17 -14.07
C CYS A 61 8.60 -23.13 -13.48
N SER A 62 8.65 -23.47 -12.19
CA SER A 62 7.58 -24.23 -11.52
C SER A 62 6.37 -23.38 -11.13
N CYS A 63 6.24 -22.17 -11.66
CA CYS A 63 5.15 -21.23 -11.38
C CYS A 63 4.90 -21.01 -9.89
N LYS A 64 5.98 -20.83 -9.11
CA LYS A 64 5.89 -20.57 -7.66
C LYS A 64 5.01 -19.37 -7.32
N THR A 65 5.03 -18.32 -8.14
CA THR A 65 4.20 -17.12 -7.96
C THR A 65 2.72 -17.47 -8.02
N PHE A 66 2.33 -18.32 -8.96
CA PHE A 66 0.93 -18.79 -9.06
C PHE A 66 0.53 -19.67 -7.87
N THR A 67 1.42 -20.55 -7.40
CA THR A 67 1.21 -21.32 -6.16
C THR A 67 1.00 -20.38 -4.98
N MET A 68 1.85 -19.37 -4.84
CA MET A 68 1.75 -18.35 -3.78
C MET A 68 0.42 -17.56 -3.85
N ALA A 69 -0.02 -17.17 -5.06
CA ALA A 69 -1.30 -16.48 -5.25
C ALA A 69 -2.49 -17.34 -4.80
N ASN A 70 -2.48 -18.65 -5.10
CA ASN A 70 -3.51 -19.57 -4.60
C ASN A 70 -3.51 -19.69 -3.07
N VAL A 71 -2.33 -19.73 -2.43
CA VAL A 71 -2.22 -19.74 -0.96
C VAL A 71 -2.76 -18.45 -0.36
N ILE A 72 -2.43 -17.27 -0.94
CA ILE A 72 -2.94 -15.96 -0.50
C ILE A 72 -4.46 -15.94 -0.54
N GLN A 73 -5.06 -16.36 -1.64
CA GLN A 73 -6.52 -16.46 -1.76
C GLN A 73 -7.13 -17.38 -0.69
N ALA A 74 -6.56 -18.57 -0.50
CA ALA A 74 -7.10 -19.56 0.42
C ALA A 74 -7.00 -19.15 1.90
N LEU A 75 -5.96 -18.41 2.28
CA LEU A 75 -5.75 -17.88 3.63
C LEU A 75 -6.51 -16.59 3.89
N ASN A 76 -6.76 -15.82 2.85
CA ASN A 76 -7.46 -14.52 2.90
C ASN A 76 -6.92 -13.56 3.97
N LYS A 77 -5.60 -13.37 4.01
CA LYS A 77 -4.90 -12.51 4.96
C LYS A 77 -4.07 -11.45 4.24
N PRO A 78 -3.92 -10.24 4.80
CA PRO A 78 -2.95 -9.27 4.30
C PRO A 78 -1.58 -9.92 4.18
N THR A 79 -0.92 -9.72 3.04
CA THR A 79 0.31 -10.45 2.70
C THR A 79 1.42 -9.48 2.32
N LEU A 80 2.62 -9.73 2.87
CA LEU A 80 3.84 -9.04 2.48
C LEU A 80 4.75 -10.00 1.72
N ILE A 81 5.11 -9.62 0.50
CA ILE A 81 6.06 -10.35 -0.35
C ILE A 81 7.38 -9.56 -0.37
N ILE A 82 8.45 -10.13 0.15
CA ILE A 82 9.75 -9.48 0.20
C ILE A 82 10.66 -10.06 -0.89
N ALA A 83 11.10 -9.22 -1.80
CA ALA A 83 12.07 -9.56 -2.83
C ALA A 83 13.46 -8.98 -2.50
N HIS A 84 14.51 -9.67 -2.90
CA HIS A 84 15.88 -9.25 -2.59
C HIS A 84 16.35 -8.01 -3.38
N ASN A 85 15.68 -7.66 -4.49
CA ASN A 85 15.98 -6.45 -5.25
C ASN A 85 14.73 -5.82 -5.89
N LYS A 86 14.88 -4.58 -6.42
CA LYS A 86 13.79 -3.84 -7.07
C LYS A 86 13.25 -4.54 -8.33
N THR A 87 14.11 -5.15 -9.13
CA THR A 87 13.73 -5.79 -10.40
C THR A 87 12.79 -6.98 -10.15
N LEU A 88 13.16 -7.86 -9.21
CA LEU A 88 12.31 -8.98 -8.83
C LEU A 88 11.01 -8.50 -8.15
N ALA A 89 11.10 -7.47 -7.30
CA ALA A 89 9.91 -6.87 -6.71
C ALA A 89 8.96 -6.34 -7.78
N GLY A 90 9.47 -5.66 -8.81
CA GLY A 90 8.67 -5.18 -9.94
C GLY A 90 8.00 -6.29 -10.74
N GLN A 91 8.72 -7.38 -11.01
CA GLN A 91 8.16 -8.55 -11.67
C GLN A 91 7.03 -9.17 -10.83
N LEU A 92 7.28 -9.45 -9.55
CA LEU A 92 6.28 -10.04 -8.65
C LEU A 92 5.05 -9.13 -8.47
N TYR A 93 5.26 -7.81 -8.43
CA TYR A 93 4.17 -6.85 -8.38
C TYR A 93 3.29 -6.93 -9.63
N GLY A 94 3.89 -6.98 -10.83
CA GLY A 94 3.16 -7.14 -12.09
C GLY A 94 2.34 -8.43 -12.10
N GLU A 95 2.97 -9.59 -11.79
CA GLU A 95 2.31 -10.88 -11.73
C GLU A 95 1.15 -10.90 -10.70
N MET A 96 1.37 -10.35 -9.49
CA MET A 96 0.32 -10.27 -8.46
C MET A 96 -0.84 -9.36 -8.87
N LYS A 97 -0.57 -8.26 -9.58
CA LYS A 97 -1.60 -7.35 -10.08
C LYS A 97 -2.48 -7.99 -11.17
N GLU A 98 -1.90 -8.86 -11.98
CA GLU A 98 -2.65 -9.68 -12.93
C GLU A 98 -3.52 -10.73 -12.23
N PHE A 99 -2.99 -11.37 -11.18
CA PHE A 99 -3.75 -12.36 -10.41
C PHE A 99 -4.85 -11.75 -9.53
N PHE A 100 -4.68 -10.53 -9.04
CA PHE A 100 -5.60 -9.87 -8.12
C PHE A 100 -6.02 -8.46 -8.60
N PRO A 101 -6.67 -8.35 -9.77
CA PRO A 101 -7.02 -7.05 -10.35
C PRO A 101 -8.06 -6.26 -9.53
N GLU A 102 -8.89 -6.94 -8.73
CA GLU A 102 -9.91 -6.32 -7.86
C GLU A 102 -9.41 -6.00 -6.45
N ASN A 103 -8.24 -6.54 -6.06
CA ASN A 103 -7.69 -6.36 -4.73
C ASN A 103 -6.56 -5.31 -4.71
N ALA A 104 -6.19 -4.85 -3.54
CA ALA A 104 -5.09 -3.91 -3.40
C ALA A 104 -3.75 -4.62 -3.53
N VAL A 105 -3.09 -4.47 -4.66
CA VAL A 105 -1.70 -4.92 -4.86
C VAL A 105 -0.83 -3.69 -4.93
N GLU A 106 0.11 -3.58 -3.98
CA GLU A 106 0.90 -2.39 -3.72
C GLU A 106 2.39 -2.65 -3.88
N TYR A 107 3.11 -1.62 -4.31
CA TYR A 107 4.55 -1.68 -4.56
C TYR A 107 5.32 -0.83 -3.57
N PHE A 108 6.24 -1.44 -2.81
CA PHE A 108 6.96 -0.77 -1.75
C PHE A 108 8.48 -1.00 -1.86
N VAL A 109 9.16 -0.09 -2.55
CA VAL A 109 10.62 -0.15 -2.75
C VAL A 109 11.28 1.16 -2.35
N SER A 110 12.61 1.22 -2.35
CA SER A 110 13.33 2.47 -2.09
C SER A 110 13.01 3.52 -3.14
N TYR A 111 12.71 4.74 -2.73
CA TYR A 111 12.44 5.87 -3.61
C TYR A 111 13.69 6.51 -4.22
N TYR A 112 14.89 6.09 -3.80
CA TYR A 112 16.14 6.50 -4.44
C TYR A 112 16.38 5.65 -5.69
N ASP A 113 16.40 6.26 -6.85
CA ASP A 113 16.75 5.58 -8.12
C ASP A 113 18.23 5.60 -8.36
N TYR A 114 18.88 6.66 -7.94
CA TYR A 114 20.30 6.87 -8.12
C TYR A 114 20.95 7.31 -6.82
N TYR A 115 22.06 6.69 -6.48
CA TYR A 115 22.91 7.08 -5.39
C TYR A 115 24.34 7.15 -5.88
N GLN A 116 24.88 8.35 -6.01
CA GLN A 116 26.29 8.57 -6.28
C GLN A 116 26.97 8.93 -4.97
N PRO A 117 27.87 8.08 -4.46
CA PRO A 117 28.68 8.43 -3.30
C PRO A 117 29.64 9.57 -3.66
N GLU A 118 30.02 10.31 -2.66
CA GLU A 118 31.11 11.27 -2.80
C GLU A 118 32.38 10.57 -3.28
N ALA A 119 33.03 11.13 -4.27
CA ALA A 119 34.30 10.62 -4.78
C ALA A 119 35.24 11.78 -5.15
N TYR A 120 36.50 11.62 -4.81
CA TYR A 120 37.56 12.52 -5.25
C TYR A 120 38.46 11.81 -6.26
N VAL A 121 38.63 12.40 -7.43
CA VAL A 121 39.49 11.87 -8.49
C VAL A 121 40.79 12.67 -8.50
N PRO A 122 41.91 12.17 -7.89
CA PRO A 122 43.14 12.93 -7.73
C PRO A 122 43.79 13.30 -9.07
N SER A 123 43.59 12.47 -10.10
CA SER A 123 44.23 12.71 -11.42
C SER A 123 43.69 13.94 -12.16
N SER A 124 42.46 14.36 -11.86
CA SER A 124 41.79 15.51 -12.47
C SER A 124 41.43 16.60 -11.46
N ASP A 125 41.85 16.43 -10.20
CA ASP A 125 41.49 17.33 -9.09
C ASP A 125 39.97 17.62 -9.02
N THR A 126 39.17 16.56 -9.28
CA THR A 126 37.72 16.69 -9.39
C THR A 126 37.06 16.08 -8.18
N TYR A 127 36.26 16.87 -7.47
CA TYR A 127 35.39 16.41 -6.43
C TYR A 127 33.98 16.13 -7.00
N ILE A 128 33.54 14.89 -6.91
CA ILE A 128 32.19 14.47 -7.27
C ILE A 128 31.36 14.54 -6.02
N ALA A 129 30.41 15.47 -5.95
CA ALA A 129 29.49 15.60 -4.82
C ALA A 129 28.52 14.42 -4.75
N LYS A 130 28.09 14.10 -3.55
CA LYS A 130 27.00 13.15 -3.32
C LYS A 130 25.75 13.63 -4.05
N ASP A 131 25.20 12.76 -4.88
CA ASP A 131 23.92 13.02 -5.56
C ASP A 131 22.94 11.87 -5.32
N SER A 132 21.67 12.24 -5.08
CA SER A 132 20.58 11.28 -4.92
C SER A 132 19.30 11.91 -5.41
N SER A 133 18.65 11.28 -6.38
CA SER A 133 17.35 11.71 -6.88
C SER A 133 16.23 10.87 -6.25
N ILE A 134 15.18 11.56 -5.78
CA ILE A 134 13.95 10.92 -5.31
C ILE A 134 13.04 10.75 -6.51
N ASN A 135 12.50 9.52 -6.66
CA ASN A 135 11.50 9.24 -7.68
C ASN A 135 10.10 9.49 -7.09
N ASP A 136 9.44 10.55 -7.55
CA ASP A 136 8.12 10.96 -7.08
C ASP A 136 7.03 9.90 -7.33
N GLU A 137 7.16 9.08 -8.38
CA GLU A 137 6.20 8.01 -8.66
C GLU A 137 6.33 6.88 -7.64
N ILE A 138 7.55 6.50 -7.28
CA ILE A 138 7.79 5.50 -6.24
C ILE A 138 7.31 6.02 -4.88
N ASP A 139 7.50 7.30 -4.59
CA ASP A 139 6.99 7.91 -3.37
C ASP A 139 5.46 7.82 -3.28
N LYS A 140 4.73 8.11 -4.37
CA LYS A 140 3.28 7.92 -4.45
C LYS A 140 2.86 6.47 -4.19
N LEU A 141 3.56 5.51 -4.81
CA LEU A 141 3.27 4.08 -4.61
C LEU A 141 3.50 3.63 -3.15
N ARG A 142 4.52 4.16 -2.49
CA ARG A 142 4.78 3.89 -1.06
C ARG A 142 3.68 4.45 -0.16
N LEU A 143 3.23 5.67 -0.43
CA LEU A 143 2.11 6.28 0.29
C LEU A 143 0.81 5.50 0.05
N SER A 144 0.55 5.07 -1.21
CA SER A 144 -0.58 4.20 -1.55
C SER A 144 -0.55 2.90 -0.75
N ALA A 145 0.61 2.23 -0.68
CA ALA A 145 0.77 1.00 0.08
C ALA A 145 0.45 1.19 1.57
N THR A 146 0.91 2.28 2.16
CA THR A 146 0.65 2.59 3.58
C THR A 146 -0.84 2.88 3.82
N ALA A 147 -1.47 3.65 2.93
CA ALA A 147 -2.90 3.96 3.01
C ALA A 147 -3.76 2.67 2.85
N SER A 148 -3.44 1.84 1.86
CA SER A 148 -4.15 0.56 1.62
C SER A 148 -4.06 -0.38 2.82
N LEU A 149 -2.90 -0.47 3.48
CA LEU A 149 -2.74 -1.28 4.69
C LEU A 149 -3.57 -0.76 5.88
N ALA A 150 -3.77 0.55 5.97
CA ALA A 150 -4.60 1.15 7.02
C ALA A 150 -6.10 0.93 6.77
N GLU A 151 -6.54 0.90 5.51
CA GLU A 151 -7.96 0.91 5.14
C GLU A 151 -8.52 -0.46 4.76
N ARG A 152 -7.70 -1.37 4.21
CA ARG A 152 -8.14 -2.63 3.61
C ARG A 152 -7.52 -3.83 4.30
N ARG A 153 -8.18 -5.00 4.12
CA ARG A 153 -7.69 -6.29 4.58
C ARG A 153 -7.24 -7.22 3.45
N ASP A 154 -7.67 -6.93 2.23
CA ASP A 154 -7.32 -7.65 1.01
C ASP A 154 -6.13 -6.98 0.30
N VAL A 155 -5.03 -6.84 1.02
CA VAL A 155 -3.82 -6.12 0.55
C VAL A 155 -2.66 -7.08 0.36
N VAL A 156 -2.02 -7.02 -0.79
CA VAL A 156 -0.71 -7.65 -1.07
C VAL A 156 0.31 -6.53 -1.27
N VAL A 157 1.28 -6.43 -0.39
CA VAL A 157 2.41 -5.51 -0.55
C VAL A 157 3.61 -6.26 -1.09
N VAL A 158 4.10 -5.88 -2.26
CA VAL A 158 5.35 -6.40 -2.82
C VAL A 158 6.46 -5.40 -2.54
N ALA A 159 7.43 -5.81 -1.74
CA ALA A 159 8.47 -4.94 -1.23
C ALA A 159 9.88 -5.43 -1.54
N SER A 160 10.81 -4.50 -1.59
CA SER A 160 12.25 -4.81 -1.51
C SER A 160 12.71 -4.73 -0.05
N VAL A 161 13.99 -5.02 0.18
CA VAL A 161 14.62 -4.93 1.52
C VAL A 161 14.43 -3.57 2.21
N SER A 162 14.08 -2.52 1.49
CA SER A 162 13.81 -1.19 2.05
C SER A 162 12.60 -1.14 3.00
N CYS A 163 11.73 -2.15 2.99
CA CYS A 163 10.60 -2.24 3.91
C CYS A 163 11.01 -2.47 5.37
N ILE A 164 12.25 -2.92 5.63
CA ILE A 164 12.75 -3.12 7.00
C ILE A 164 13.09 -1.81 7.71
N TYR A 165 13.26 -0.72 6.96
CA TYR A 165 13.52 0.60 7.54
C TYR A 165 12.19 1.24 7.93
N GLY A 166 12.07 1.62 9.20
CA GLY A 166 10.84 2.13 9.78
C GLY A 166 10.30 3.39 9.09
N LEU A 167 8.98 3.47 9.00
CA LEU A 167 8.23 4.64 8.51
C LEU A 167 7.67 5.49 9.66
N GLY A 168 8.05 5.21 10.90
CA GLY A 168 7.47 5.78 12.10
C GLY A 168 6.51 4.82 12.82
N SER A 169 5.78 5.33 13.79
CA SER A 169 4.79 4.56 14.52
C SER A 169 3.52 4.37 13.69
N PRO A 170 2.96 3.15 13.57
CA PRO A 170 1.66 2.94 12.93
C PRO A 170 0.52 3.74 13.59
N ASP A 171 0.58 3.95 14.90
CA ASP A 171 -0.42 4.74 15.63
C ASP A 171 -0.36 6.22 15.22
N GLU A 172 0.84 6.81 15.12
CA GLU A 172 1.03 8.18 14.64
C GLU A 172 0.56 8.34 13.19
N TYR A 173 0.81 7.35 12.34
CA TYR A 173 0.35 7.38 10.96
C TYR A 173 -1.19 7.37 10.86
N GLN A 174 -1.87 6.60 11.73
CA GLN A 174 -3.33 6.57 11.77
C GLN A 174 -3.94 7.92 12.21
N ASP A 175 -3.27 8.64 13.11
CA ASP A 175 -3.71 9.96 13.55
C ASP A 175 -3.57 11.03 12.44
N LEU A 176 -2.75 10.75 11.42
CA LEU A 176 -2.54 11.60 10.24
C LEU A 176 -3.40 11.20 9.02
N ILE A 177 -4.42 10.35 9.19
CA ILE A 177 -5.34 9.95 8.11
C ILE A 177 -6.65 10.72 8.22
N VAL A 178 -7.02 11.43 7.17
CA VAL A 178 -8.37 11.99 7.01
C VAL A 178 -9.20 11.01 6.16
N SER A 179 -10.18 10.38 6.77
CA SER A 179 -11.07 9.44 6.10
C SER A 179 -12.41 10.10 5.76
N LEU A 180 -12.74 10.13 4.47
CA LEU A 180 -13.99 10.70 3.96
C LEU A 180 -14.70 9.68 3.07
N ARG A 181 -16.01 9.48 3.29
CA ARG A 181 -16.81 8.48 2.58
C ARG A 181 -18.14 9.07 2.12
N PRO A 182 -18.68 8.62 0.99
CA PRO A 182 -20.03 9.01 0.55
C PRO A 182 -21.07 8.72 1.64
N GLY A 183 -21.92 9.72 1.94
CA GLY A 183 -22.95 9.62 2.98
C GLY A 183 -22.48 9.85 4.42
N MET A 184 -21.20 10.13 4.63
CA MET A 184 -20.70 10.54 5.96
C MET A 184 -21.15 11.96 6.27
N VAL A 185 -21.64 12.18 7.50
CA VAL A 185 -21.96 13.51 8.00
C VAL A 185 -20.76 14.06 8.75
N LYS A 186 -20.13 15.10 8.20
CA LYS A 186 -18.97 15.76 8.80
C LYS A 186 -19.03 17.26 8.52
N ASP A 187 -18.66 18.05 9.51
CA ASP A 187 -18.60 19.52 9.34
C ASP A 187 -17.47 19.91 8.37
N ARG A 188 -17.75 20.86 7.47
CA ARG A 188 -16.78 21.32 6.48
C ARG A 188 -15.53 21.90 7.13
N ASP A 189 -15.70 22.75 8.13
CA ASP A 189 -14.58 23.44 8.77
C ASP A 189 -13.73 22.45 9.60
N GLU A 190 -14.31 21.35 10.08
CA GLU A 190 -13.59 20.24 10.68
C GLU A 190 -12.72 19.53 9.65
N VAL A 191 -13.28 19.18 8.48
CA VAL A 191 -12.50 18.57 7.38
C VAL A 191 -11.34 19.45 6.95
N LEU A 192 -11.57 20.76 6.81
CA LEU A 192 -10.50 21.68 6.41
C LEU A 192 -9.39 21.78 7.46
N ARG A 193 -9.71 21.76 8.75
CA ARG A 193 -8.71 21.72 9.83
C ARG A 193 -7.91 20.44 9.80
N GLU A 194 -8.56 19.29 9.68
CA GLU A 194 -7.86 18.01 9.57
C GLU A 194 -6.91 17.96 8.38
N LEU A 195 -7.30 18.48 7.20
CA LEU A 195 -6.42 18.56 6.04
C LEU A 195 -5.18 19.44 6.32
N ILE A 196 -5.34 20.55 7.05
CA ILE A 196 -4.21 21.40 7.44
C ILE A 196 -3.32 20.70 8.45
N ASP A 197 -3.89 19.98 9.42
CA ASP A 197 -3.15 19.26 10.46
C ASP A 197 -2.26 18.16 9.86
N ILE A 198 -2.71 17.53 8.76
CA ILE A 198 -1.90 16.55 8.00
C ILE A 198 -1.02 17.21 6.91
N GLN A 199 -0.75 18.51 7.02
CA GLN A 199 0.17 19.28 6.16
C GLN A 199 -0.30 19.49 4.72
N TYR A 200 -1.59 19.37 4.42
CA TYR A 200 -2.11 19.80 3.12
C TYR A 200 -2.19 21.32 3.06
N ASN A 201 -1.75 21.88 1.95
CA ASN A 201 -1.80 23.33 1.73
C ASN A 201 -3.03 23.73 0.93
N ARG A 202 -3.69 24.83 1.37
CA ARG A 202 -4.75 25.40 0.56
C ARG A 202 -4.16 26.16 -0.62
N ASN A 203 -4.60 25.84 -1.82
CA ASN A 203 -4.23 26.54 -3.04
C ASN A 203 -5.43 26.63 -3.97
N ASP A 204 -6.08 27.81 -3.99
CA ASP A 204 -7.29 28.04 -4.78
C ASP A 204 -6.97 28.32 -6.26
N MET A 205 -5.72 28.60 -6.61
CA MET A 205 -5.30 28.98 -7.97
C MET A 205 -4.81 27.78 -8.79
N ASP A 206 -3.91 26.97 -8.20
CA ASP A 206 -3.26 25.84 -8.86
C ASP A 206 -3.26 24.64 -7.92
N ILE A 207 -4.08 23.63 -8.27
CA ILE A 207 -4.21 22.45 -7.44
C ILE A 207 -3.12 21.44 -7.81
N GLN A 208 -2.29 21.12 -6.84
CA GLN A 208 -1.16 20.20 -6.97
C GLN A 208 -1.24 19.10 -5.92
N ARG A 209 -0.33 18.13 -5.99
CA ARG A 209 -0.22 17.05 -5.01
C ARG A 209 -0.15 17.59 -3.57
N ALA A 210 -0.88 16.96 -2.66
CA ALA A 210 -1.01 17.38 -1.25
C ALA A 210 -1.55 18.81 -1.07
N THR A 211 -2.42 19.27 -1.98
CA THR A 211 -3.13 20.54 -1.84
C THR A 211 -4.63 20.32 -1.89
N PHE A 212 -5.37 21.29 -1.35
CA PHE A 212 -6.82 21.36 -1.48
C PHE A 212 -7.27 22.77 -1.84
N ARG A 213 -8.44 22.90 -2.44
CA ARG A 213 -9.11 24.19 -2.66
C ARG A 213 -10.58 24.11 -2.29
N VAL A 214 -11.15 25.28 -2.00
CA VAL A 214 -12.54 25.40 -1.56
C VAL A 214 -13.29 26.35 -2.48
N ARG A 215 -14.37 25.87 -3.08
CA ARG A 215 -15.27 26.67 -3.91
C ARG A 215 -16.72 26.47 -3.47
N GLY A 216 -17.22 27.43 -2.66
CA GLY A 216 -18.54 27.27 -2.05
C GLY A 216 -18.63 26.04 -1.17
N ASP A 217 -19.56 25.14 -1.47
CA ASP A 217 -19.81 23.91 -0.73
C ASP A 217 -18.94 22.73 -1.21
N VAL A 218 -18.06 22.96 -2.18
CA VAL A 218 -17.19 21.94 -2.74
C VAL A 218 -15.78 22.09 -2.22
N VAL A 219 -15.25 21.02 -1.65
CA VAL A 219 -13.83 20.89 -1.31
C VAL A 219 -13.20 19.94 -2.31
N GLU A 220 -12.19 20.41 -3.03
CA GLU A 220 -11.41 19.61 -3.97
C GLU A 220 -10.08 19.29 -3.33
N VAL A 221 -9.75 18.01 -3.25
CA VAL A 221 -8.50 17.53 -2.63
C VAL A 221 -7.69 16.75 -3.66
N TYR A 222 -6.42 17.09 -3.83
CA TYR A 222 -5.48 16.32 -4.61
C TYR A 222 -4.63 15.45 -3.66
N PRO A 223 -4.92 14.13 -3.55
CA PRO A 223 -4.26 13.27 -2.58
C PRO A 223 -2.75 13.15 -2.83
N ALA A 224 -2.00 12.99 -1.75
CA ALA A 224 -0.54 12.79 -1.84
C ALA A 224 -0.17 11.44 -2.47
N GLN A 225 -1.02 10.41 -2.30
CA GLN A 225 -0.83 9.04 -2.81
C GLN A 225 -1.47 8.80 -4.18
N GLY A 226 -2.42 9.62 -4.61
CA GLY A 226 -3.21 9.40 -5.82
C GLY A 226 -2.86 10.32 -6.98
N GLY A 227 -3.27 9.90 -8.19
CA GLY A 227 -3.20 10.70 -9.41
C GLY A 227 -4.48 11.47 -9.73
N ASP A 228 -5.60 11.12 -9.09
CA ASP A 228 -6.91 11.67 -9.39
C ASP A 228 -7.37 12.70 -8.35
N LEU A 229 -7.99 13.77 -8.85
CA LEU A 229 -8.60 14.79 -8.02
C LEU A 229 -9.86 14.25 -7.35
N SER A 230 -9.89 14.24 -6.03
CA SER A 230 -11.08 13.91 -5.26
C SER A 230 -11.97 15.13 -5.07
N LEU A 231 -13.21 15.04 -5.54
CA LEU A 231 -14.25 16.06 -5.35
C LEU A 231 -15.12 15.65 -4.17
N ILE A 232 -15.12 16.46 -3.12
CA ILE A 232 -15.93 16.25 -1.93
C ILE A 232 -17.01 17.33 -1.89
N HIS A 233 -18.27 16.91 -2.10
CA HIS A 233 -19.41 17.78 -1.96
C HIS A 233 -19.93 17.71 -0.53
N ILE A 234 -19.72 18.78 0.25
CA ILE A 234 -20.19 18.86 1.61
C ILE A 234 -21.50 19.62 1.61
N SER A 235 -22.61 18.89 1.75
CA SER A 235 -23.92 19.54 1.95
C SER A 235 -24.02 20.03 3.38
N GLU A 236 -24.21 21.32 3.59
CA GLU A 236 -24.57 21.82 4.92
C GLU A 236 -25.93 21.21 5.30
N PRO A 237 -26.10 20.75 6.57
CA PRO A 237 -27.41 20.32 7.03
C PRO A 237 -28.35 21.52 6.94
N THR A 238 -29.36 21.43 6.10
CA THR A 238 -30.47 22.39 6.06
C THR A 238 -31.05 22.53 7.47
N ARG A 239 -30.93 23.72 8.04
CA ARG A 239 -31.56 24.11 9.30
C ARG A 239 -33.08 24.15 9.15
#